data_ced196291714a2a9877f82f5cb569db5
#
_entry.id   ced196291714a2a9877f82f5cb569db5
#
_cell.length_a   1.000
_cell.length_b   1.000
_cell.length_c   1.000
_cell.angle_alpha   90.00
_cell.angle_beta   90.00
_cell.angle_gamma   90.00
#
_symmetry.space_group_name_H-M   'P 1'
#
loop_
_entity.id
_entity.type
_entity.pdbx_description
1 polymer ?
#
loop_
_entity_poly.entity_id
_entity_poly.type
_entity_poly.pdbx_seq_one_letter_code
_entity_poly.pdbx_strand_id
1 'polypeptide(L)'
;ETQVNLARAINAAGTHVNIGVPNDLYLETEYIFAGLDVSIYEMSLDNCWPRDSGAIYVKNRKTGEVRGVDFKFNAWGGDSTGAMISYANDDLAARKMLQATGHDRYKTTFVLEGGSFHVDGEGTVLTTEMCLLSPGRNPHLDKAGIERMLCEYLGAEKVLWLKDGIDPDETNGHVDDVACFVRPGEAACIWTDDKAHPFYRVARESYEALCSMTDAKGRRLKVHKVCLPKVPVRIGKNFAIDAAEGSFPRQPGEVCPASYLNFLIVNGGVIVPQFCDENDALALEQLASIFPDKEVVGVDTLEIVYGGGNVHCITQQQPR
;
A
#
# COMPACT_ATOMS: atom_id res chain seq x y z
N GLU A 1 -18.79 5.31 -5.91
CA GLU A 1 -18.40 5.98 -7.17
C GLU A 1 -16.88 6.00 -7.33
N THR A 2 -16.13 6.32 -6.31
CA THR A 2 -14.65 6.37 -6.32
C THR A 2 -14.01 5.05 -6.74
N GLN A 3 -14.47 3.91 -6.22
CA GLN A 3 -13.96 2.58 -6.59
C GLN A 3 -14.22 2.23 -8.06
N VAL A 4 -15.37 2.65 -8.62
CA VAL A 4 -15.68 2.48 -10.05
C VAL A 4 -14.75 3.33 -10.92
N ASN A 5 -14.49 4.56 -10.52
CA ASN A 5 -13.56 5.44 -11.23
C ASN A 5 -12.14 4.90 -11.19
N LEU A 6 -11.73 4.32 -10.05
CA LEU A 6 -10.44 3.64 -9.91
C LEU A 6 -10.35 2.42 -10.86
N ALA A 7 -11.36 1.54 -10.87
CA ALA A 7 -11.39 0.38 -11.76
C ALA A 7 -11.36 0.81 -13.24
N ARG A 8 -12.08 1.86 -13.60
CA ARG A 8 -12.08 2.44 -14.96
C ARG A 8 -10.69 2.94 -15.36
N ALA A 9 -9.99 3.64 -14.45
CA ALA A 9 -8.62 4.12 -14.69
C ALA A 9 -7.63 2.95 -14.85
N ILE A 10 -7.75 1.90 -14.03
CA ILE A 10 -6.95 0.68 -14.14
C ILE A 10 -7.20 -0.04 -15.47
N ASN A 11 -8.46 -0.17 -15.89
CA ASN A 11 -8.81 -0.79 -17.18
C ASN A 11 -8.28 0.02 -18.37
N ALA A 12 -8.38 1.36 -18.33
CA ALA A 12 -7.86 2.24 -19.37
C ALA A 12 -6.34 2.06 -19.55
N ALA A 13 -5.62 1.77 -18.46
CA ALA A 13 -4.20 1.42 -18.47
C ALA A 13 -3.90 -0.04 -18.86
N GLY A 14 -4.86 -0.76 -19.45
CA GLY A 14 -4.71 -2.12 -19.97
C GLY A 14 -4.57 -3.21 -18.91
N THR A 15 -5.14 -3.00 -17.73
CA THR A 15 -5.08 -3.97 -16.62
C THR A 15 -6.48 -4.40 -16.20
N HIS A 16 -6.70 -5.70 -16.15
CA HIS A 16 -7.92 -6.33 -15.63
C HIS A 16 -8.02 -6.17 -14.10
N VAL A 17 -9.23 -6.06 -13.56
CA VAL A 17 -9.47 -5.91 -12.13
C VAL A 17 -10.23 -7.11 -11.57
N ASN A 18 -9.69 -7.74 -10.53
CA ASN A 18 -10.39 -8.73 -9.72
C ASN A 18 -10.98 -8.02 -8.49
N ILE A 19 -12.26 -8.22 -8.22
CA ILE A 19 -12.97 -7.60 -7.09
C ILE A 19 -13.46 -8.70 -6.16
N GLY A 20 -13.00 -8.67 -4.90
CA GLY A 20 -13.53 -9.52 -3.84
C GLY A 20 -14.64 -8.79 -3.08
N VAL A 21 -15.81 -9.41 -2.93
CA VAL A 21 -16.96 -8.80 -2.24
C VAL A 21 -17.69 -9.83 -1.37
N PRO A 22 -18.27 -9.43 -0.23
CA PRO A 22 -19.14 -10.29 0.54
C PRO A 22 -20.45 -10.61 -0.23
N ASN A 23 -21.11 -11.69 0.15
CA ASN A 23 -22.29 -12.23 -0.54
C ASN A 23 -23.42 -11.22 -0.71
N ASP A 24 -23.67 -10.44 0.32
CA ASP A 24 -24.76 -9.44 0.34
C ASP A 24 -24.56 -8.28 -0.62
N LEU A 25 -23.32 -7.98 -1.01
CA LEU A 25 -22.97 -6.93 -1.98
C LEU A 25 -22.73 -7.46 -3.40
N TYR A 26 -22.77 -8.78 -3.63
CA TYR A 26 -22.37 -9.38 -4.89
C TYR A 26 -23.16 -8.87 -6.10
N LEU A 27 -24.50 -8.95 -6.03
CA LEU A 27 -25.38 -8.52 -7.15
C LEU A 27 -25.33 -6.99 -7.37
N GLU A 28 -25.19 -6.21 -6.32
CA GLU A 28 -25.02 -4.76 -6.44
C GLU A 28 -23.69 -4.42 -7.14
N THR A 29 -22.62 -5.14 -6.77
CA THR A 29 -21.31 -4.97 -7.40
C THR A 29 -21.34 -5.33 -8.88
N GLU A 30 -21.98 -6.45 -9.29
CA GLU A 30 -22.16 -6.78 -10.70
C GLU A 30 -22.87 -5.66 -11.47
N TYR A 31 -23.90 -5.06 -10.87
CA TYR A 31 -24.64 -3.97 -11.50
C TYR A 31 -23.78 -2.69 -11.62
N ILE A 32 -23.08 -2.31 -10.55
CA ILE A 32 -22.30 -1.07 -10.49
C ILE A 32 -21.09 -1.11 -11.43
N PHE A 33 -20.42 -2.27 -11.55
CA PHE A 33 -19.24 -2.44 -12.39
C PHE A 33 -19.55 -2.96 -13.79
N ALA A 34 -20.83 -3.04 -14.18
CA ALA A 34 -21.24 -3.50 -15.49
C ALA A 34 -20.58 -2.70 -16.63
N GLY A 35 -20.00 -3.42 -17.60
CA GLY A 35 -19.31 -2.84 -18.75
C GLY A 35 -17.82 -2.50 -18.52
N LEU A 36 -17.27 -2.74 -17.34
CA LEU A 36 -15.83 -2.68 -17.06
C LEU A 36 -15.19 -4.07 -17.21
N ASP A 37 -13.88 -4.10 -17.46
CA ASP A 37 -13.09 -5.34 -17.51
C ASP A 37 -12.75 -5.80 -16.09
N VAL A 38 -13.74 -6.43 -15.44
CA VAL A 38 -13.66 -6.92 -14.07
C VAL A 38 -14.08 -8.36 -13.91
N SER A 39 -13.52 -9.06 -12.95
CA SER A 39 -14.03 -10.34 -12.44
C SER A 39 -14.42 -10.16 -10.97
N ILE A 40 -15.62 -10.61 -10.61
CA ILE A 40 -16.15 -10.48 -9.26
C ILE A 40 -16.12 -11.84 -8.58
N TYR A 41 -15.58 -11.90 -7.37
CA TYR A 41 -15.48 -13.09 -6.55
C TYR A 41 -16.20 -12.88 -5.22
N GLU A 42 -17.12 -13.78 -4.89
CA GLU A 42 -17.72 -13.81 -3.56
C GLU A 42 -16.65 -14.18 -2.52
N MET A 43 -16.46 -13.30 -1.54
CA MET A 43 -15.39 -13.43 -0.57
C MET A 43 -15.77 -12.72 0.73
N SER A 44 -15.91 -13.43 1.85
CA SER A 44 -16.09 -12.82 3.14
C SER A 44 -14.82 -12.08 3.55
N LEU A 45 -14.93 -10.80 3.85
CA LEU A 45 -13.85 -9.91 4.29
C LEU A 45 -14.35 -9.08 5.47
N ASP A 46 -13.45 -8.65 6.33
CA ASP A 46 -13.77 -7.78 7.48
C ASP A 46 -13.53 -6.31 7.12
N ASN A 47 -12.62 -6.03 6.16
CA ASN A 47 -12.38 -4.70 5.63
C ASN A 47 -11.95 -4.71 4.14
N CYS A 48 -11.63 -3.54 3.59
CA CYS A 48 -11.36 -3.34 2.16
C CYS A 48 -9.88 -3.14 1.80
N TRP A 49 -8.92 -3.61 2.61
CA TRP A 49 -7.49 -3.36 2.44
C TRP A 49 -6.71 -4.60 1.95
N PRO A 50 -6.92 -5.04 0.68
CA PRO A 50 -6.26 -6.23 0.14
C PRO A 50 -4.75 -6.06 -0.05
N ARG A 51 -4.22 -4.85 0.01
CA ARG A 51 -2.78 -4.61 0.06
C ARG A 51 -2.16 -5.30 1.26
N ASP A 52 -2.81 -5.21 2.40
CA ASP A 52 -2.26 -5.63 3.69
C ASP A 52 -2.66 -7.05 4.07
N SER A 53 -3.90 -7.44 3.79
CA SER A 53 -4.42 -8.77 4.08
C SER A 53 -4.31 -9.76 2.91
N GLY A 54 -4.05 -9.27 1.69
CA GLY A 54 -4.03 -10.06 0.47
C GLY A 54 -2.72 -10.81 0.22
N ALA A 55 -2.73 -11.66 -0.80
CA ALA A 55 -1.56 -12.44 -1.19
C ALA A 55 -0.45 -11.55 -1.78
N ILE A 56 0.78 -11.78 -1.34
CA ILE A 56 1.97 -11.20 -1.96
C ILE A 56 2.49 -12.16 -3.01
N TYR A 57 2.44 -11.77 -4.29
CA TYR A 57 2.84 -12.64 -5.37
C TYR A 57 4.35 -12.63 -5.58
N VAL A 58 4.91 -13.82 -5.76
CA VAL A 58 6.31 -14.05 -6.11
C VAL A 58 6.40 -14.84 -7.40
N LYS A 59 7.38 -14.50 -8.25
CA LYS A 59 7.57 -15.13 -9.56
C LYS A 59 8.94 -15.80 -9.63
N ASN A 60 8.95 -17.07 -10.00
CA ASN A 60 10.19 -17.79 -10.27
C ASN A 60 10.83 -17.24 -11.56
N ARG A 61 12.02 -16.62 -11.44
CA ARG A 61 12.71 -16.01 -12.60
C ARG A 61 13.14 -17.01 -13.68
N LYS A 62 13.29 -18.30 -13.34
CA LYS A 62 13.74 -19.33 -14.29
C LYS A 62 12.55 -19.98 -15.00
N THR A 63 11.47 -20.29 -14.27
CA THR A 63 10.31 -21.01 -14.81
C THR A 63 9.18 -20.10 -15.25
N GLY A 64 9.13 -18.87 -14.74
CA GLY A 64 8.00 -17.96 -14.91
C GLY A 64 6.83 -18.27 -13.99
N GLU A 65 6.88 -19.33 -13.18
CA GLU A 65 5.82 -19.75 -12.28
C GLU A 65 5.53 -18.67 -11.24
N VAL A 66 4.25 -18.37 -11.05
CA VAL A 66 3.76 -17.40 -10.06
C VAL A 66 3.12 -18.14 -8.90
N ARG A 67 3.47 -17.78 -7.68
CA ARG A 67 2.88 -18.27 -6.43
C ARG A 67 2.55 -17.10 -5.51
N GLY A 68 1.67 -17.30 -4.56
CA GLY A 68 1.38 -16.31 -3.54
C GLY A 68 1.96 -16.68 -2.18
N VAL A 69 2.54 -15.71 -1.50
CA VAL A 69 2.87 -15.81 -0.08
C VAL A 69 1.66 -15.32 0.72
N ASP A 70 1.18 -16.17 1.60
CA ASP A 70 0.09 -15.92 2.54
C ASP A 70 0.73 -15.60 3.89
N PHE A 71 1.03 -14.31 4.11
CA PHE A 71 1.53 -13.79 5.36
C PHE A 71 0.42 -13.75 6.41
N LYS A 72 0.82 -13.81 7.67
CA LYS A 72 -0.12 -13.64 8.77
C LYS A 72 -0.58 -12.18 8.83
N PHE A 73 -1.88 -11.95 8.76
CA PHE A 73 -2.48 -10.64 9.02
C PHE A 73 -3.03 -10.60 10.45
N ASN A 74 -2.81 -9.50 11.15
CA ASN A 74 -3.26 -9.33 12.53
C ASN A 74 -3.85 -7.94 12.80
N ALA A 75 -4.51 -7.35 11.80
CA ALA A 75 -5.14 -6.03 11.91
C ALA A 75 -4.18 -4.92 12.38
N TRP A 76 -2.98 -4.89 11.80
CA TRP A 76 -1.93 -3.88 12.02
C TRP A 76 -1.38 -3.82 13.46
N GLY A 77 -1.44 -4.92 14.20
CA GLY A 77 -0.81 -4.95 15.52
C GLY A 77 -1.42 -5.90 16.53
N GLY A 78 -2.45 -6.66 16.16
CA GLY A 78 -3.10 -7.66 17.02
C GLY A 78 -3.55 -7.06 18.36
N ASP A 79 -3.31 -7.79 19.43
CA ASP A 79 -3.69 -7.35 20.79
C ASP A 79 -2.86 -6.17 21.32
N SER A 80 -1.78 -5.79 20.64
CA SER A 80 -0.86 -4.75 21.09
C SER A 80 -1.25 -3.35 20.61
N THR A 81 -1.44 -3.22 19.29
CA THR A 81 -1.71 -1.93 18.62
C THR A 81 -2.71 -2.08 17.49
N GLY A 82 -3.42 -3.20 17.40
CA GLY A 82 -4.32 -3.49 16.29
C GLY A 82 -5.50 -2.50 16.20
N ALA A 83 -5.87 -2.18 14.96
CA ALA A 83 -6.97 -1.26 14.67
C ALA A 83 -8.35 -1.93 14.71
N MET A 84 -8.41 -3.26 14.83
CA MET A 84 -9.66 -4.04 14.80
C MET A 84 -9.61 -5.19 15.80
N ILE A 85 -10.75 -5.47 16.44
CA ILE A 85 -10.91 -6.60 17.36
C ILE A 85 -11.14 -7.91 16.59
N SER A 86 -11.85 -7.88 15.45
CA SER A 86 -12.11 -9.04 14.61
C SER A 86 -11.52 -8.85 13.22
N TYR A 87 -10.70 -9.80 12.79
CA TYR A 87 -10.03 -9.80 11.49
C TYR A 87 -9.86 -11.23 10.92
N ALA A 88 -10.66 -12.16 11.39
CA ALA A 88 -10.52 -13.57 11.01
C ALA A 88 -10.75 -13.83 9.51
N ASN A 89 -11.63 -13.07 8.87
CA ASN A 89 -11.86 -13.16 7.44
C ASN A 89 -10.70 -12.57 6.64
N ASP A 90 -10.12 -11.49 7.11
CA ASP A 90 -8.99 -10.82 6.46
C ASP A 90 -7.69 -11.63 6.61
N ASP A 91 -7.47 -12.29 7.74
CA ASP A 91 -6.36 -13.23 7.92
C ASP A 91 -6.45 -14.44 6.94
N LEU A 92 -7.61 -14.63 6.32
CA LEU A 92 -7.83 -15.62 5.26
C LEU A 92 -7.90 -15.02 3.85
N ALA A 93 -7.79 -13.69 3.71
CA ALA A 93 -7.96 -13.03 2.42
C ALA A 93 -6.95 -13.50 1.38
N ALA A 94 -5.65 -13.58 1.75
CA ALA A 94 -4.61 -14.09 0.86
C ALA A 94 -4.92 -15.50 0.34
N ARG A 95 -5.35 -16.40 1.21
CA ARG A 95 -5.76 -17.75 0.84
C ARG A 95 -6.95 -17.75 -0.13
N LYS A 96 -7.97 -16.94 0.15
CA LYS A 96 -9.19 -16.84 -0.68
C LYS A 96 -8.85 -16.29 -2.07
N MET A 97 -8.01 -15.24 -2.14
CA MET A 97 -7.53 -14.67 -3.40
C MET A 97 -6.78 -15.71 -4.25
N LEU A 98 -5.87 -16.47 -3.65
CA LEU A 98 -5.09 -17.49 -4.35
C LEU A 98 -5.95 -18.65 -4.83
N GLN A 99 -6.95 -19.05 -4.05
CA GLN A 99 -7.93 -20.06 -4.46
C GLN A 99 -8.79 -19.57 -5.64
N ALA A 100 -9.29 -18.34 -5.58
CA ALA A 100 -10.09 -17.73 -6.64
C ALA A 100 -9.31 -17.60 -7.96
N THR A 101 -8.02 -17.30 -7.88
CA THR A 101 -7.15 -17.09 -9.06
C THR A 101 -6.33 -18.31 -9.46
N GLY A 102 -6.46 -19.43 -8.75
CA GLY A 102 -5.82 -20.71 -9.10
C GLY A 102 -4.30 -20.75 -8.89
N HIS A 103 -3.77 -19.96 -7.94
CA HIS A 103 -2.34 -19.94 -7.65
C HIS A 103 -1.97 -20.80 -6.44
N ASP A 104 -0.79 -21.41 -6.51
CA ASP A 104 -0.19 -22.11 -5.38
C ASP A 104 0.20 -21.14 -4.26
N ARG A 105 0.18 -21.63 -3.02
CA ARG A 105 0.34 -20.85 -1.80
C ARG A 105 1.55 -21.26 -0.98
N TYR A 106 2.34 -20.28 -0.55
CA TYR A 106 3.28 -20.41 0.56
C TYR A 106 2.67 -19.80 1.82
N LYS A 107 2.30 -20.62 2.80
CA LYS A 107 1.78 -20.12 4.08
C LYS A 107 2.92 -19.88 5.05
N THR A 108 2.86 -18.76 5.77
CA THR A 108 3.78 -18.42 6.86
C THR A 108 3.03 -17.88 8.08
N THR A 109 3.68 -17.91 9.23
CA THR A 109 3.20 -17.27 10.47
C THR A 109 3.85 -15.92 10.71
N PHE A 110 4.73 -15.48 9.81
CA PHE A 110 5.36 -14.17 9.88
C PHE A 110 4.32 -13.10 9.57
N VAL A 111 4.15 -12.16 10.49
CA VAL A 111 3.21 -11.02 10.32
C VAL A 111 3.85 -10.01 9.38
N LEU A 112 3.20 -9.74 8.25
CA LEU A 112 3.64 -8.77 7.27
C LEU A 112 2.46 -8.27 6.45
N GLU A 113 2.32 -6.96 6.34
CA GLU A 113 1.38 -6.29 5.45
C GLU A 113 2.08 -5.83 4.17
N GLY A 114 1.37 -5.88 3.02
CA GLY A 114 1.94 -5.46 1.75
C GLY A 114 2.27 -3.96 1.65
N GLY A 115 1.62 -3.11 2.45
CA GLY A 115 1.92 -1.68 2.58
C GLY A 115 3.17 -1.39 3.42
N SER A 116 3.61 -2.35 4.25
CA SER A 116 4.75 -2.19 5.14
C SER A 116 6.11 -2.28 4.43
N PHE A 117 6.16 -2.73 3.17
CA PHE A 117 7.40 -2.85 2.42
C PHE A 117 7.22 -2.50 0.93
N HIS A 118 8.32 -2.20 0.26
CA HIS A 118 8.40 -2.05 -1.19
C HIS A 118 9.61 -2.78 -1.74
N VAL A 119 9.54 -3.29 -2.99
CA VAL A 119 10.63 -4.02 -3.64
C VAL A 119 11.05 -3.34 -4.94
N ASP A 120 12.36 -3.39 -5.26
CA ASP A 120 12.89 -2.87 -6.51
C ASP A 120 12.87 -3.88 -7.67
N GLY A 121 12.52 -5.14 -7.40
CA GLY A 121 12.57 -6.24 -8.36
C GLY A 121 13.98 -6.80 -8.63
N GLU A 122 15.04 -6.22 -8.05
CA GLU A 122 16.42 -6.68 -8.19
C GLU A 122 17.09 -7.07 -6.87
N GLY A 123 16.30 -7.33 -5.85
CA GLY A 123 16.75 -7.88 -4.58
C GLY A 123 16.81 -6.89 -3.42
N THR A 124 16.28 -5.67 -3.58
CA THR A 124 16.20 -4.69 -2.51
C THR A 124 14.78 -4.59 -1.97
N VAL A 125 14.64 -4.61 -0.65
CA VAL A 125 13.40 -4.30 0.09
C VAL A 125 13.59 -2.97 0.82
N LEU A 126 12.57 -2.12 0.81
CA LEU A 126 12.47 -0.89 1.59
C LEU A 126 11.34 -1.04 2.61
N THR A 127 11.57 -0.64 3.85
CA THR A 127 10.59 -0.71 4.95
C THR A 127 10.89 0.33 6.02
N THR A 128 10.06 0.39 7.07
CA THR A 128 10.28 1.27 8.23
C THR A 128 10.55 0.48 9.52
N GLU A 129 11.39 1.04 10.38
CA GLU A 129 11.62 0.51 11.73
C GLU A 129 10.36 0.65 12.60
N MET A 130 9.67 1.77 12.49
CA MET A 130 8.43 2.04 13.22
C MET A 130 7.42 0.91 13.02
N CYS A 131 7.26 0.39 11.80
CA CYS A 131 6.33 -0.69 11.51
C CYS A 131 6.88 -2.05 11.93
N LEU A 132 7.94 -2.53 11.27
CA LEU A 132 8.33 -3.93 11.40
C LEU A 132 9.04 -4.28 12.72
N LEU A 133 9.58 -3.29 13.44
CA LEU A 133 10.13 -3.47 14.78
C LEU A 133 9.11 -3.18 15.89
N SER A 134 7.86 -2.87 15.54
CA SER A 134 6.82 -2.66 16.54
C SER A 134 6.46 -3.95 17.29
N PRO A 135 6.06 -3.86 18.55
CA PRO A 135 5.65 -5.03 19.33
C PRO A 135 4.40 -5.73 18.77
N GLY A 136 3.63 -5.03 17.93
CA GLY A 136 2.44 -5.56 17.30
C GLY A 136 2.69 -6.43 16.06
N ARG A 137 3.94 -6.67 15.64
CA ARG A 137 4.25 -7.50 14.46
C ARG A 137 4.89 -8.83 14.85
N ASN A 138 6.19 -8.88 14.96
CA ASN A 138 6.95 -10.10 15.24
C ASN A 138 7.89 -9.91 16.45
N PRO A 139 7.38 -9.70 17.68
CA PRO A 139 8.17 -9.32 18.85
C PRO A 139 9.18 -10.37 19.29
N HIS A 140 9.07 -11.59 18.77
CA HIS A 140 10.00 -12.70 19.03
C HIS A 140 11.23 -12.67 18.11
N LEU A 141 11.27 -11.77 17.11
CA LEU A 141 12.37 -11.60 16.17
C LEU A 141 13.08 -10.27 16.43
N ASP A 142 14.40 -10.31 16.33
CA ASP A 142 15.22 -9.11 16.22
C ASP A 142 15.25 -8.60 14.77
N LYS A 143 15.86 -7.43 14.55
CA LYS A 143 15.97 -6.81 13.22
C LYS A 143 16.60 -7.77 12.20
N ALA A 144 17.67 -8.47 12.56
CA ALA A 144 18.33 -9.44 11.69
C ALA A 144 17.42 -10.64 11.37
N GLY A 145 16.59 -11.06 12.33
CA GLY A 145 15.56 -12.08 12.12
C GLY A 145 14.52 -11.65 11.09
N ILE A 146 14.03 -10.42 11.20
CA ILE A 146 13.07 -9.84 10.25
C ILE A 146 13.70 -9.72 8.86
N GLU A 147 14.94 -9.24 8.74
CA GLU A 147 15.66 -9.18 7.47
C GLU A 147 15.77 -10.54 6.79
N ARG A 148 16.10 -11.60 7.55
CA ARG A 148 16.12 -12.97 7.00
C ARG A 148 14.79 -13.41 6.46
N MET A 149 13.68 -13.14 7.18
CA MET A 149 12.33 -13.50 6.74
C MET A 149 11.94 -12.75 5.46
N LEU A 150 12.22 -11.44 5.40
CA LEU A 150 11.97 -10.64 4.20
C LEU A 150 12.78 -11.15 3.00
N CYS A 151 14.06 -11.44 3.19
CA CYS A 151 14.91 -12.00 2.13
C CYS A 151 14.42 -13.36 1.64
N GLU A 152 14.04 -14.25 2.56
CA GLU A 152 13.58 -15.60 2.24
C GLU A 152 12.26 -15.59 1.47
N TYR A 153 11.24 -14.87 1.96
CA TYR A 153 9.91 -14.89 1.36
C TYR A 153 9.77 -13.99 0.13
N LEU A 154 10.50 -12.87 0.07
CA LEU A 154 10.41 -11.93 -1.04
C LEU A 154 11.52 -12.12 -2.09
N GLY A 155 12.44 -13.06 -1.87
CA GLY A 155 13.58 -13.29 -2.76
C GLY A 155 14.54 -12.09 -2.81
N ALA A 156 14.69 -11.38 -1.68
CA ALA A 156 15.56 -10.22 -1.55
C ALA A 156 16.96 -10.59 -1.07
N GLU A 157 17.91 -9.66 -1.24
CA GLU A 157 19.31 -9.79 -0.83
C GLU A 157 19.69 -8.70 0.19
N LYS A 158 18.89 -7.62 0.25
CA LYS A 158 19.15 -6.45 1.10
C LYS A 158 17.86 -5.76 1.54
N VAL A 159 17.83 -5.35 2.80
CA VAL A 159 16.73 -4.56 3.38
C VAL A 159 17.24 -3.15 3.69
N LEU A 160 16.51 -2.14 3.23
CA LEU A 160 16.72 -0.74 3.54
C LEU A 160 15.67 -0.30 4.56
N TRP A 161 16.12 0.38 5.60
CA TRP A 161 15.27 0.79 6.72
C TRP A 161 15.16 2.30 6.79
N LEU A 162 13.95 2.82 6.65
CA LEU A 162 13.61 4.15 7.11
C LEU A 162 13.25 4.07 8.60
N LYS A 163 13.34 5.18 9.31
CA LYS A 163 13.05 5.20 10.73
C LYS A 163 11.56 5.20 11.01
N ASP A 164 10.85 6.17 10.44
CA ASP A 164 9.46 6.46 10.73
C ASP A 164 8.60 6.46 9.46
N GLY A 165 7.29 6.24 9.62
CA GLY A 165 6.24 6.53 8.64
C GLY A 165 5.38 7.71 9.06
N ILE A 166 4.28 7.97 8.33
CA ILE A 166 3.38 9.11 8.56
C ILE A 166 2.08 8.75 9.29
N ASP A 167 1.84 7.47 9.51
CA ASP A 167 0.64 6.97 10.21
C ASP A 167 1.04 6.09 11.40
N PRO A 168 1.38 6.70 12.53
CA PRO A 168 1.82 5.96 13.71
C PRO A 168 0.70 5.21 14.41
N ASP A 169 -0.55 5.67 14.28
CA ASP A 169 -1.65 5.25 15.14
C ASP A 169 -2.43 4.03 14.58
N GLU A 170 -2.43 3.82 13.26
CA GLU A 170 -3.11 2.68 12.63
C GLU A 170 -2.13 1.65 12.08
N THR A 171 -1.35 2.01 11.03
CA THR A 171 -0.43 1.07 10.38
C THR A 171 0.93 0.96 11.08
N ASN A 172 1.18 1.76 12.10
CA ASN A 172 2.49 1.96 12.73
C ASN A 172 3.54 2.42 11.70
N GLY A 173 3.15 3.28 10.76
CA GLY A 173 4.05 3.91 9.82
C GLY A 173 4.48 3.04 8.65
N HIS A 174 3.53 2.54 7.87
CA HIS A 174 3.80 1.89 6.60
C HIS A 174 4.68 2.74 5.69
N VAL A 175 5.52 2.09 4.88
CA VAL A 175 6.43 2.77 3.97
C VAL A 175 5.76 3.28 2.70
N ASP A 176 4.66 2.69 2.27
CA ASP A 176 3.96 3.00 1.02
C ASP A 176 3.37 4.42 0.96
N ASP A 177 3.20 5.07 2.11
CA ASP A 177 2.84 6.48 2.21
C ASP A 177 4.04 7.43 2.23
N VAL A 178 5.27 6.91 2.41
CA VAL A 178 6.49 7.72 2.61
C VAL A 178 7.45 7.62 1.45
N ALA A 179 7.69 6.41 0.95
CA ALA A 179 8.65 6.16 -0.12
C ALA A 179 8.36 4.84 -0.85
N CYS A 180 8.69 4.80 -2.14
CA CYS A 180 8.58 3.60 -2.95
C CYS A 180 9.69 3.54 -3.99
N PHE A 181 10.02 2.34 -4.48
CA PHE A 181 10.85 2.21 -5.67
C PHE A 181 10.02 2.50 -6.92
N VAL A 182 10.56 3.33 -7.80
CA VAL A 182 9.94 3.62 -9.10
C VAL A 182 10.54 2.76 -10.21
N ARG A 183 11.79 2.35 -10.02
CA ARG A 183 12.54 1.34 -10.80
C ARG A 183 13.81 0.95 -10.03
N PRO A 184 14.53 -0.12 -10.43
CA PRO A 184 15.80 -0.47 -9.80
C PRO A 184 16.79 0.71 -9.74
N GLY A 185 17.31 1.01 -8.55
CA GLY A 185 18.24 2.11 -8.30
C GLY A 185 17.59 3.50 -8.17
N GLU A 186 16.25 3.62 -8.32
CA GLU A 186 15.54 4.89 -8.18
C GLU A 186 14.35 4.75 -7.22
N ALA A 187 14.21 5.69 -6.30
CA ALA A 187 13.08 5.77 -5.36
C ALA A 187 12.40 7.13 -5.44
N ALA A 188 11.10 7.17 -5.15
CA ALA A 188 10.37 8.39 -4.84
C ALA A 188 10.18 8.51 -3.33
N CYS A 189 10.19 9.73 -2.82
CA CYS A 189 9.99 10.06 -1.41
C CYS A 189 9.09 11.29 -1.29
N ILE A 190 8.21 11.28 -0.30
CA ILE A 190 7.37 12.47 0.02
C ILE A 190 8.24 13.68 0.32
N TRP A 191 7.72 14.86 -0.03
CA TRP A 191 8.44 16.11 0.18
C TRP A 191 7.52 17.28 0.47
N THR A 192 7.92 18.10 1.42
CA THR A 192 7.34 19.41 1.65
C THR A 192 8.41 20.37 2.16
N ASP A 193 8.33 21.64 1.79
CA ASP A 193 9.15 22.73 2.33
C ASP A 193 8.47 23.46 3.49
N ASP A 194 7.19 23.19 3.73
CA ASP A 194 6.45 23.77 4.84
C ASP A 194 6.84 23.09 6.15
N LYS A 195 7.55 23.82 7.01
CA LYS A 195 7.97 23.35 8.34
C LYS A 195 6.80 23.12 9.31
N ALA A 196 5.64 23.69 9.03
CA ALA A 196 4.44 23.51 9.84
C ALA A 196 3.63 22.25 9.42
N HIS A 197 3.95 21.66 8.27
CA HIS A 197 3.29 20.45 7.80
C HIS A 197 3.57 19.29 8.76
N PRO A 198 2.56 18.51 9.21
CA PRO A 198 2.73 17.42 10.18
C PRO A 198 3.77 16.39 9.74
N PHE A 199 3.90 16.14 8.45
CA PHE A 199 4.81 15.14 7.87
C PHE A 199 6.19 15.73 7.47
N TYR A 200 6.48 17.01 7.76
CA TYR A 200 7.74 17.66 7.38
C TYR A 200 8.98 16.90 7.87
N ARG A 201 9.00 16.53 9.16
CA ARG A 201 10.13 15.81 9.76
C ARG A 201 10.39 14.48 9.06
N VAL A 202 9.34 13.66 8.91
CA VAL A 202 9.44 12.33 8.30
C VAL A 202 9.89 12.45 6.83
N ALA A 203 9.33 13.39 6.06
CA ALA A 203 9.72 13.62 4.68
C ALA A 203 11.21 13.95 4.53
N ARG A 204 11.74 14.82 5.41
CA ARG A 204 13.17 15.23 5.39
C ARG A 204 14.09 14.09 5.78
N GLU A 205 13.83 13.47 6.92
CA GLU A 205 14.65 12.37 7.45
C GLU A 205 14.68 11.19 6.47
N SER A 206 13.53 10.82 5.87
CA SER A 206 13.44 9.73 4.90
C SER A 206 14.19 10.05 3.60
N TYR A 207 14.04 11.26 3.07
CA TYR A 207 14.78 11.68 1.87
C TYR A 207 16.30 11.66 2.08
N GLU A 208 16.79 12.20 3.19
CA GLU A 208 18.22 12.23 3.53
C GLU A 208 18.76 10.79 3.71
N ALA A 209 18.00 9.94 4.40
CA ALA A 209 18.36 8.54 4.57
C ALA A 209 18.47 7.83 3.23
N LEU A 210 17.44 7.91 2.36
CA LEU A 210 17.45 7.27 1.03
C LEU A 210 18.61 7.76 0.16
N CYS A 211 18.92 9.06 0.16
CA CYS A 211 20.07 9.61 -0.57
C CYS A 211 21.42 9.04 -0.13
N SER A 212 21.52 8.52 1.11
CA SER A 212 22.72 7.90 1.65
C SER A 212 22.82 6.40 1.36
N MET A 213 21.70 5.76 0.99
CA MET A 213 21.61 4.30 0.82
C MET A 213 22.06 3.83 -0.55
N THR A 214 22.40 2.54 -0.60
CA THR A 214 22.66 1.79 -1.84
C THR A 214 21.75 0.59 -1.91
N ASP A 215 21.31 0.22 -3.11
CA ASP A 215 20.52 -0.99 -3.34
C ASP A 215 21.35 -2.29 -3.20
N ALA A 216 20.71 -3.44 -3.45
CA ALA A 216 21.35 -4.75 -3.38
C ALA A 216 22.48 -4.94 -4.41
N LYS A 217 22.50 -4.16 -5.47
CA LYS A 217 23.55 -4.18 -6.53
C LYS A 217 24.66 -3.16 -6.26
N GLY A 218 24.62 -2.45 -5.13
CA GLY A 218 25.60 -1.43 -4.75
C GLY A 218 25.43 -0.08 -5.42
N ARG A 219 24.34 0.15 -6.16
CA ARG A 219 24.04 1.45 -6.79
C ARG A 219 23.51 2.41 -5.72
N ARG A 220 24.04 3.63 -5.70
CA ARG A 220 23.46 4.69 -4.88
C ARG A 220 22.08 5.06 -5.42
N LEU A 221 21.11 5.18 -4.52
CA LEU A 221 19.76 5.52 -4.92
C LEU A 221 19.68 6.94 -5.48
N LYS A 222 19.03 7.07 -6.63
CA LYS A 222 18.52 8.36 -7.11
C LYS A 222 17.14 8.56 -6.50
N VAL A 223 16.98 9.64 -5.73
CA VAL A 223 15.74 9.89 -4.99
C VAL A 223 14.99 11.06 -5.60
N HIS A 224 13.75 10.80 -6.01
CA HIS A 224 12.83 11.80 -6.53
C HIS A 224 11.96 12.34 -5.41
N LYS A 225 11.71 13.65 -5.42
CA LYS A 225 10.78 14.30 -4.49
C LYS A 225 9.41 14.34 -5.12
N VAL A 226 8.41 13.92 -4.37
CA VAL A 226 6.99 14.06 -4.72
C VAL A 226 6.32 14.89 -3.63
N CYS A 227 5.63 15.95 -4.03
CA CYS A 227 4.97 16.85 -3.08
C CYS A 227 3.91 16.10 -2.25
N LEU A 228 3.63 16.63 -1.08
CA LEU A 228 2.47 16.28 -0.27
C LEU A 228 1.31 17.23 -0.63
N PRO A 229 0.05 16.90 -0.27
CA PRO A 229 -1.03 17.86 -0.29
C PRO A 229 -0.60 19.14 0.43
N LYS A 230 -0.89 20.30 -0.15
CA LYS A 230 -0.52 21.59 0.40
C LYS A 230 -1.18 21.82 1.76
N VAL A 231 -2.44 21.41 1.86
CA VAL A 231 -3.19 21.43 3.11
C VAL A 231 -3.31 20.00 3.63
N PRO A 232 -2.83 19.72 4.86
CA PRO A 232 -3.00 18.38 5.43
C PRO A 232 -4.46 17.95 5.45
N VAL A 233 -4.77 16.83 4.82
CA VAL A 233 -6.14 16.29 4.80
C VAL A 233 -6.54 15.89 6.21
N ARG A 234 -7.74 16.27 6.61
CA ARG A 234 -8.29 15.97 7.94
C ARG A 234 -9.72 15.47 7.85
N ILE A 235 -10.10 14.62 8.78
CA ILE A 235 -11.50 14.20 8.92
C ILE A 235 -12.37 15.45 9.15
N GLY A 236 -13.35 15.62 8.27
CA GLY A 236 -14.30 16.74 8.34
C GLY A 236 -15.15 16.69 9.61
N LYS A 237 -15.52 17.87 10.14
CA LYS A 237 -16.34 17.95 11.38
C LYS A 237 -17.71 17.30 11.25
N ASN A 238 -18.25 17.21 10.04
CA ASN A 238 -19.56 16.65 9.74
C ASN A 238 -19.47 15.27 9.08
N PHE A 239 -18.27 14.71 8.97
CA PHE A 239 -18.07 13.40 8.38
C PHE A 239 -18.29 12.35 9.47
N ALA A 240 -19.33 11.55 9.31
CA ALA A 240 -19.54 10.37 10.14
C ALA A 240 -18.86 9.17 9.45
N ILE A 241 -17.84 8.63 10.07
CA ILE A 241 -17.34 7.31 9.72
C ILE A 241 -18.22 6.33 10.47
N ASP A 242 -18.94 5.47 9.73
CA ASP A 242 -19.69 4.38 10.35
C ASP A 242 -18.69 3.41 11.00
N ALA A 243 -18.68 3.40 12.31
CA ALA A 243 -17.88 2.47 13.07
C ALA A 243 -18.49 1.07 12.97
N ALA A 244 -17.79 0.15 12.32
CA ALA A 244 -18.09 -1.26 12.47
C ALA A 244 -17.84 -1.67 13.93
N GLU A 245 -18.62 -2.61 14.45
CA GLU A 245 -18.42 -3.14 15.81
C GLU A 245 -16.96 -3.66 15.94
N GLY A 246 -16.25 -3.15 16.93
CA GLY A 246 -14.85 -3.55 17.17
C GLY A 246 -13.79 -2.80 16.35
N SER A 247 -14.15 -1.76 15.60
CA SER A 247 -13.19 -0.87 14.95
C SER A 247 -12.98 0.42 15.75
N PHE A 248 -11.86 1.10 15.50
CA PHE A 248 -11.50 2.37 16.14
C PHE A 248 -11.44 3.47 15.06
N PRO A 249 -12.59 4.09 14.72
CA PRO A 249 -12.66 5.08 13.66
C PRO A 249 -11.90 6.36 14.02
N ARG A 250 -11.32 7.00 13.01
CA ARG A 250 -10.71 8.32 13.15
C ARG A 250 -11.72 9.35 13.61
N GLN A 251 -11.24 10.30 14.41
CA GLN A 251 -12.08 11.35 14.96
C GLN A 251 -12.06 12.62 14.11
N PRO A 252 -13.11 13.45 14.11
CA PRO A 252 -13.13 14.72 13.44
C PRO A 252 -11.93 15.60 13.81
N GLY A 253 -11.20 16.09 12.80
CA GLY A 253 -10.00 16.91 12.96
C GLY A 253 -8.69 16.14 12.96
N GLU A 254 -8.70 14.81 13.07
CA GLU A 254 -7.50 13.98 12.91
C GLU A 254 -6.92 14.11 11.50
N VAL A 255 -5.59 14.05 11.42
CA VAL A 255 -4.87 14.10 10.14
C VAL A 255 -4.91 12.73 9.48
N CYS A 256 -5.30 12.70 8.22
CA CYS A 256 -5.27 11.49 7.41
C CYS A 256 -3.87 11.29 6.79
N PRO A 257 -3.45 10.04 6.51
CA PRO A 257 -2.17 9.73 5.86
C PRO A 257 -2.24 9.99 4.35
N ALA A 258 -2.58 11.23 3.97
CA ALA A 258 -2.74 11.62 2.58
C ALA A 258 -1.38 11.79 1.90
N SER A 259 -1.06 10.88 1.00
CA SER A 259 0.18 10.87 0.23
C SER A 259 -0.07 10.53 -1.23
N TYR A 260 0.48 11.35 -2.15
CA TYR A 260 0.46 11.02 -3.58
C TYR A 260 1.33 9.81 -3.93
N LEU A 261 2.19 9.34 -3.01
CA LEU A 261 2.97 8.11 -3.18
C LEU A 261 2.16 6.84 -2.93
N ASN A 262 0.96 6.94 -2.37
CA ASN A 262 0.05 5.80 -2.27
C ASN A 262 -0.65 5.51 -3.61
N PHE A 263 0.14 5.56 -4.70
CA PHE A 263 -0.29 5.28 -6.07
C PHE A 263 -0.17 3.79 -6.41
N LEU A 264 -0.85 3.38 -7.48
CA LEU A 264 -0.77 2.04 -8.05
C LEU A 264 -0.03 2.06 -9.38
N ILE A 265 1.02 1.24 -9.53
CA ILE A 265 1.66 0.97 -10.82
C ILE A 265 0.96 -0.21 -11.48
N VAL A 266 0.46 0.00 -12.69
CA VAL A 266 -0.14 -1.02 -13.55
C VAL A 266 0.57 -1.11 -14.89
N ASN A 267 0.12 -2.01 -15.80
CA ASN A 267 0.82 -2.28 -17.05
C ASN A 267 1.15 -1.02 -17.86
N GLY A 268 0.16 -0.22 -18.18
CA GLY A 268 0.32 0.99 -19.01
C GLY A 268 0.33 2.30 -18.22
N GLY A 269 0.09 2.28 -16.90
CA GLY A 269 -0.16 3.51 -16.16
C GLY A 269 0.32 3.52 -14.72
N VAL A 270 0.20 4.71 -14.14
CA VAL A 270 0.32 4.97 -12.69
C VAL A 270 -0.95 5.69 -12.26
N ILE A 271 -1.70 5.08 -11.37
CA ILE A 271 -2.97 5.62 -10.88
C ILE A 271 -2.70 6.32 -9.53
N VAL A 272 -2.91 7.63 -9.52
CA VAL A 272 -2.47 8.52 -8.43
C VAL A 272 -3.67 9.05 -7.66
N PRO A 273 -3.68 8.94 -6.33
CA PRO A 273 -4.73 9.54 -5.51
C PRO A 273 -4.74 11.06 -5.68
N GLN A 274 -5.94 11.66 -5.67
CA GLN A 274 -6.15 13.10 -5.65
C GLN A 274 -7.03 13.47 -4.45
N PHE A 275 -6.78 14.65 -3.89
CA PHE A 275 -7.37 15.07 -2.62
C PHE A 275 -8.15 16.39 -2.71
N CYS A 276 -8.47 16.87 -3.91
CA CYS A 276 -9.03 18.21 -4.16
C CYS A 276 -8.11 19.31 -3.61
N ASP A 277 -6.80 19.12 -3.70
CA ASP A 277 -5.76 20.02 -3.20
C ASP A 277 -5.04 20.76 -4.33
N GLU A 278 -4.50 21.95 -4.03
CA GLU A 278 -3.76 22.75 -5.01
C GLU A 278 -2.55 22.03 -5.59
N ASN A 279 -1.96 21.07 -4.87
CA ASN A 279 -0.82 20.27 -5.30
C ASN A 279 -1.19 19.04 -6.14
N ASP A 280 -2.49 18.75 -6.35
CA ASP A 280 -2.91 17.60 -7.15
C ASP A 280 -2.27 17.59 -8.55
N ALA A 281 -2.35 18.73 -9.26
CA ALA A 281 -1.75 18.86 -10.59
C ALA A 281 -0.21 18.75 -10.56
N LEU A 282 0.44 19.35 -9.56
CA LEU A 282 1.89 19.28 -9.39
C LEU A 282 2.36 17.84 -9.14
N ALA A 283 1.62 17.06 -8.34
CA ALA A 283 1.94 15.66 -8.09
C ALA A 283 1.88 14.82 -9.37
N LEU A 284 0.87 15.04 -10.22
CA LEU A 284 0.75 14.37 -11.51
C LEU A 284 1.92 14.73 -12.44
N GLU A 285 2.31 16.02 -12.52
CA GLU A 285 3.46 16.46 -13.33
C GLU A 285 4.77 15.83 -12.84
N GLN A 286 5.01 15.80 -11.54
CA GLN A 286 6.19 15.18 -10.94
C GLN A 286 6.24 13.68 -11.25
N LEU A 287 5.15 12.95 -11.05
CA LEU A 287 5.06 11.52 -11.32
C LEU A 287 5.17 11.23 -12.82
N ALA A 288 4.58 12.04 -13.70
CA ALA A 288 4.76 11.89 -15.15
C ALA A 288 6.22 12.06 -15.56
N SER A 289 6.97 12.95 -14.93
CA SER A 289 8.41 13.09 -15.18
C SER A 289 9.22 11.88 -14.68
N ILE A 290 8.77 11.22 -13.64
CA ILE A 290 9.37 10.02 -13.05
C ILE A 290 9.05 8.76 -13.88
N PHE A 291 7.85 8.68 -14.46
CA PHE A 291 7.36 7.56 -15.26
C PHE A 291 7.09 7.95 -16.74
N PRO A 292 8.12 8.33 -17.52
CA PRO A 292 7.92 8.87 -18.86
C PRO A 292 7.34 7.86 -19.87
N ASP A 293 7.37 6.59 -19.54
CA ASP A 293 6.86 5.45 -20.34
C ASP A 293 5.47 4.97 -19.92
N LYS A 294 4.83 5.65 -18.95
CA LYS A 294 3.52 5.30 -18.43
C LYS A 294 2.57 6.50 -18.46
N GLU A 295 1.30 6.22 -18.67
CA GLU A 295 0.26 7.22 -18.47
C GLU A 295 0.05 7.44 -16.96
N VAL A 296 0.13 8.69 -16.50
CA VAL A 296 -0.12 9.07 -15.11
C VAL A 296 -1.52 9.66 -15.01
N VAL A 297 -2.39 8.99 -14.26
CA VAL A 297 -3.82 9.33 -14.16
C VAL A 297 -4.18 9.60 -12.71
N GLY A 298 -4.77 10.78 -12.45
CA GLY A 298 -5.32 11.15 -11.15
C GLY A 298 -6.74 10.59 -10.96
N VAL A 299 -7.02 10.10 -9.77
CA VAL A 299 -8.38 9.69 -9.36
C VAL A 299 -8.70 10.38 -8.03
N ASP A 300 -9.84 11.04 -7.95
CA ASP A 300 -10.33 11.59 -6.68
C ASP A 300 -10.62 10.45 -5.70
N THR A 301 -9.91 10.45 -4.59
CA THR A 301 -9.95 9.41 -3.57
C THR A 301 -10.07 9.97 -2.16
N LEU A 302 -10.56 11.20 -2.04
CA LEU A 302 -10.72 11.88 -0.76
C LEU A 302 -11.56 11.06 0.23
N GLU A 303 -12.59 10.35 -0.24
CA GLU A 303 -13.42 9.49 0.62
C GLU A 303 -12.66 8.26 1.12
N ILE A 304 -11.73 7.73 0.31
CA ILE A 304 -10.95 6.54 0.69
C ILE A 304 -9.94 6.88 1.80
N VAL A 305 -9.28 8.04 1.71
CA VAL A 305 -8.25 8.43 2.69
C VAL A 305 -8.82 8.66 4.09
N TYR A 306 -10.09 8.94 4.21
CA TYR A 306 -10.77 9.02 5.51
C TYR A 306 -10.80 7.68 6.25
N GLY A 307 -10.73 6.57 5.52
CA GLY A 307 -10.58 5.22 6.06
C GLY A 307 -9.16 4.82 6.44
N GLY A 308 -8.18 5.71 6.30
CA GLY A 308 -6.79 5.47 6.73
C GLY A 308 -5.82 4.97 5.66
N GLY A 309 -6.24 4.80 4.41
CA GLY A 309 -5.40 4.38 3.29
C GLY A 309 -5.81 5.00 1.96
N ASN A 310 -5.24 4.57 0.84
CA ASN A 310 -5.61 5.09 -0.47
C ASN A 310 -5.47 4.05 -1.59
N VAL A 311 -5.19 4.48 -2.82
CA VAL A 311 -5.16 3.66 -4.04
C VAL A 311 -4.28 2.42 -3.92
N HIS A 312 -3.07 2.56 -3.36
CA HIS A 312 -2.18 1.43 -3.13
C HIS A 312 -2.77 0.46 -2.11
N CYS A 313 -3.30 0.99 -1.00
CA CYS A 313 -3.83 0.19 0.11
C CYS A 313 -5.06 -0.64 -0.27
N ILE A 314 -5.96 -0.13 -1.13
CA ILE A 314 -7.16 -0.87 -1.58
C ILE A 314 -6.92 -1.75 -2.81
N THR A 315 -5.67 -1.93 -3.23
CA THR A 315 -5.30 -2.72 -4.40
C THR A 315 -4.14 -3.66 -4.12
N GLN A 316 -4.09 -4.78 -4.85
CA GLN A 316 -2.98 -5.73 -4.81
C GLN A 316 -2.66 -6.18 -6.23
N GLN A 317 -1.39 -6.03 -6.66
CA GLN A 317 -0.98 -6.48 -7.99
C GLN A 317 -0.88 -8.00 -8.03
N GLN A 318 -1.42 -8.58 -9.10
CA GLN A 318 -1.27 -9.99 -9.45
C GLN A 318 -0.50 -10.07 -10.78
N PRO A 319 0.76 -10.58 -10.79
CA PRO A 319 1.53 -10.75 -12.01
C PRO A 319 0.95 -11.88 -12.86
N ARG A 320 1.10 -11.76 -14.19
CA ARG A 320 0.75 -12.79 -15.16
C ARG A 320 1.90 -13.77 -15.37
#